data_78d25906f502bf69451c2499568aaf0e
#
_entry.id   78d25906f502bf69451c2499568aaf0e
#
_cell.length_a   1.000
_cell.length_b   1.000
_cell.length_c   1.000
_cell.angle_alpha   90.00
_cell.angle_beta   90.00
_cell.angle_gamma   90.00
#
_symmetry.space_group_name_H-M   'P 1'
#
loop_
_entity.id
_entity.type
_entity.pdbx_description
1 polymer ?
#
loop_
_entity_poly.entity_id
_entity_poly.type
_entity_poly.pdbx_seq_one_letter_code
_entity_poly.pdbx_strand_id
1 'polypeptide(L)'
;MPRFFHTLAAFLFVLAFFSTACAQQLGFTIWKGENMVGGITAIRNHAGVNATYAVSSYSELEIVMKQVVRSTMALEYRAGRPFAGFTSLHLNGSLRDSSFMRNMAGTLNCFVHPKEHFTMKEPNAWSTARMYFEEPVGQSTVFVESVMRDCPLTRTAEGVYVLSMPGKKSNIYRYKDGLLQAVEVDRMFVKLVFKRA
;
A
#
# COMPACT_ATOMS: atom_id res chain seq x y z
N MET A 1 42.35 21.47 37.70
CA MET A 1 42.09 20.94 36.35
C MET A 1 40.94 19.93 36.37
N PRO A 2 39.67 20.32 36.40
CA PRO A 2 38.59 19.40 36.08
C PRO A 2 37.45 20.06 35.28
N ARG A 3 37.72 20.78 34.21
CA ARG A 3 36.65 21.41 33.38
C ARG A 3 36.49 20.82 31.97
N PHE A 4 37.42 19.95 31.54
CA PHE A 4 37.40 19.35 30.18
C PHE A 4 36.55 18.11 30.04
N PHE A 5 36.20 17.41 31.11
CA PHE A 5 35.43 16.16 31.01
C PHE A 5 33.91 16.37 30.83
N HIS A 6 33.36 17.50 31.16
CA HIS A 6 31.91 17.72 31.08
C HIS A 6 31.46 18.15 29.67
N THR A 7 32.33 18.71 28.86
CA THR A 7 32.02 19.12 27.49
C THR A 7 32.04 17.93 26.51
N LEU A 8 32.83 16.90 26.76
CA LEU A 8 32.89 15.72 25.91
C LEU A 8 31.66 14.82 26.08
N ALA A 9 31.11 14.73 27.29
CA ALA A 9 29.88 13.95 27.56
C ALA A 9 28.64 14.58 26.95
N ALA A 10 28.53 15.92 26.88
CA ALA A 10 27.43 16.63 26.25
C ALA A 10 27.41 16.45 24.72
N PHE A 11 28.59 16.35 24.09
CA PHE A 11 28.70 16.17 22.64
C PHE A 11 28.33 14.74 22.17
N LEU A 12 28.59 13.73 23.01
CA LEU A 12 28.20 12.34 22.75
C LEU A 12 26.69 12.10 22.88
N PHE A 13 25.98 12.90 23.68
CA PHE A 13 24.54 12.76 23.88
C PHE A 13 23.69 13.37 22.75
N VAL A 14 24.24 14.33 21.99
CA VAL A 14 23.56 14.97 20.85
C VAL A 14 23.56 14.06 19.59
N LEU A 15 24.49 13.12 19.49
CA LEU A 15 24.59 12.20 18.34
C LEU A 15 23.58 11.06 18.34
N ALA A 16 22.81 10.83 19.43
CA ALA A 16 21.90 9.71 19.59
C ALA A 16 20.49 9.92 19.02
N PHE A 17 20.15 11.08 18.45
CA PHE A 17 18.80 11.41 17.97
C PHE A 17 18.66 11.54 16.46
N PHE A 18 19.56 11.02 15.66
CA PHE A 18 19.30 10.91 14.22
C PHE A 18 18.35 9.75 13.99
N SER A 19 17.04 10.02 13.90
CA SER A 19 16.07 9.10 13.34
C SER A 19 16.49 8.81 11.90
N THR A 20 17.11 7.65 11.67
CA THR A 20 17.48 7.21 10.31
C THR A 20 16.20 6.98 9.53
N ALA A 21 15.92 7.84 8.55
CA ALA A 21 14.90 7.56 7.56
C ALA A 21 15.36 6.34 6.75
N CYS A 22 14.59 5.26 6.80
CA CYS A 22 14.85 4.05 6.03
C CYS A 22 13.90 4.00 4.83
N ALA A 23 14.46 3.95 3.64
CA ALA A 23 13.72 3.72 2.40
C ALA A 23 13.84 2.25 2.02
N GLN A 24 12.72 1.61 1.70
CA GLN A 24 12.66 0.24 1.17
C GLN A 24 11.91 0.25 -0.14
N GLN A 25 12.47 -0.40 -1.15
CA GLN A 25 11.86 -0.60 -2.45
C GLN A 25 11.73 -2.09 -2.76
N LEU A 26 10.57 -2.48 -3.28
CA LEU A 26 10.25 -3.84 -3.71
C LEU A 26 9.74 -3.82 -5.15
N GLY A 27 10.14 -4.81 -5.94
CA GLY A 27 9.67 -5.04 -7.29
C GLY A 27 8.77 -6.28 -7.35
N PHE A 28 7.75 -6.23 -8.23
CA PHE A 28 6.93 -7.39 -8.57
C PHE A 28 6.70 -7.41 -10.09
N THR A 29 6.62 -8.60 -10.65
CA THR A 29 6.22 -8.83 -12.04
C THR A 29 4.74 -9.16 -12.11
N ILE A 30 4.05 -8.70 -13.17
CA ILE A 30 2.62 -8.96 -13.41
C ILE A 30 2.49 -10.04 -14.47
N TRP A 31 1.74 -11.09 -14.18
CA TRP A 31 1.54 -12.25 -15.05
C TRP A 31 0.06 -12.41 -15.41
N LYS A 32 -0.22 -12.74 -16.69
CA LYS A 32 -1.50 -13.23 -17.19
C LYS A 32 -1.28 -14.62 -17.75
N GLY A 33 -1.69 -15.65 -16.99
CA GLY A 33 -1.28 -17.02 -17.28
C GLY A 33 0.24 -17.18 -17.21
N GLU A 34 0.87 -17.59 -18.32
CA GLU A 34 2.32 -17.78 -18.44
C GLU A 34 3.06 -16.55 -18.98
N ASN A 35 2.34 -15.50 -19.39
CA ASN A 35 2.93 -14.31 -19.97
C ASN A 35 3.18 -13.23 -18.92
N MET A 36 4.41 -12.71 -18.85
CA MET A 36 4.71 -11.50 -18.10
C MET A 36 4.21 -10.28 -18.89
N VAL A 37 3.32 -9.52 -18.29
CA VAL A 37 2.61 -8.41 -18.94
C VAL A 37 2.93 -7.05 -18.34
N GLY A 38 3.77 -7.00 -17.30
CA GLY A 38 4.12 -5.73 -16.66
C GLY A 38 4.84 -5.88 -15.33
N GLY A 39 4.91 -4.78 -14.59
CA GLY A 39 5.59 -4.72 -13.30
C GLY A 39 4.94 -3.75 -12.30
N ILE A 40 5.30 -3.93 -11.05
CA ILE A 40 4.93 -3.08 -9.92
C ILE A 40 6.20 -2.67 -9.18
N THR A 41 6.26 -1.42 -8.79
CA THR A 41 7.25 -0.90 -7.84
C THR A 41 6.50 -0.42 -6.60
N ALA A 42 6.90 -0.94 -5.44
CA ALA A 42 6.40 -0.50 -4.14
C ALA A 42 7.55 0.13 -3.36
N ILE A 43 7.32 1.33 -2.80
CA ILE A 43 8.29 2.10 -2.03
C ILE A 43 7.68 2.41 -0.67
N ARG A 44 8.43 2.16 0.39
CA ARG A 44 8.12 2.59 1.75
C ARG A 44 9.24 3.48 2.28
N ASN A 45 8.91 4.65 2.79
CA ASN A 45 9.81 5.48 3.59
C ASN A 45 9.29 5.51 5.01
N HIS A 46 10.17 5.30 5.98
CA HIS A 46 9.84 5.26 7.39
C HIS A 46 10.66 6.28 8.16
N ALA A 47 10.01 7.06 9.02
CA ALA A 47 10.64 8.02 9.92
C ALA A 47 9.90 7.98 11.28
N GLY A 48 10.38 7.16 12.20
CA GLY A 48 9.74 6.92 13.48
C GLY A 48 8.34 6.33 13.32
N VAL A 49 7.32 7.00 13.85
CA VAL A 49 5.89 6.59 13.76
C VAL A 49 5.20 7.06 12.47
N ASN A 50 5.90 7.81 11.63
CA ASN A 50 5.39 8.28 10.35
C ASN A 50 5.92 7.41 9.22
N ALA A 51 5.12 7.20 8.20
CA ALA A 51 5.51 6.44 7.02
C ALA A 51 4.82 6.97 5.78
N THR A 52 5.47 6.80 4.63
CA THR A 52 4.83 6.97 3.33
C THR A 52 4.98 5.69 2.53
N TYR A 53 3.91 5.32 1.84
CA TYR A 53 3.88 4.19 0.93
C TYR A 53 3.52 4.71 -0.46
N ALA A 54 4.24 4.25 -1.47
CA ALA A 54 3.93 4.51 -2.87
C ALA A 54 3.99 3.20 -3.64
N VAL A 55 2.95 2.91 -4.41
CA VAL A 55 2.90 1.73 -5.28
C VAL A 55 2.50 2.19 -6.67
N SER A 56 3.32 1.88 -7.66
CA SER A 56 3.04 2.15 -9.06
C SER A 56 3.06 0.87 -9.87
N SER A 57 2.18 0.75 -10.83
CA SER A 57 2.16 -0.39 -11.75
C SER A 57 1.98 0.05 -13.19
N TYR A 58 2.56 -0.75 -14.09
CA TYR A 58 2.37 -0.66 -15.52
C TYR A 58 2.15 -2.07 -16.07
N SER A 59 1.15 -2.26 -16.92
CA SER A 59 0.96 -3.50 -17.65
C SER A 59 0.35 -3.27 -19.03
N GLU A 60 0.73 -4.15 -19.97
CA GLU A 60 0.12 -4.25 -21.29
C GLU A 60 -0.62 -5.57 -21.40
N LEU A 61 -1.93 -5.50 -21.55
CA LEU A 61 -2.82 -6.64 -21.59
C LEU A 61 -3.44 -6.77 -22.98
N GLU A 62 -3.44 -7.95 -23.53
CA GLU A 62 -4.22 -8.29 -24.72
C GLU A 62 -5.43 -9.10 -24.29
N ILE A 63 -6.64 -8.52 -24.38
CA ILE A 63 -7.92 -9.16 -24.06
C ILE A 63 -8.70 -9.38 -25.36
N VAL A 64 -9.19 -8.32 -25.99
CA VAL A 64 -9.75 -8.28 -27.35
C VAL A 64 -8.89 -7.37 -28.20
N MET A 65 -8.34 -6.33 -27.58
CA MET A 65 -7.36 -5.41 -28.14
C MET A 65 -6.30 -5.12 -27.07
N LYS A 66 -5.17 -4.55 -27.51
CA LYS A 66 -4.10 -4.12 -26.59
C LYS A 66 -4.63 -3.05 -25.64
N GLN A 67 -4.44 -3.27 -24.34
CA GLN A 67 -4.81 -2.36 -23.27
C GLN A 67 -3.57 -2.01 -22.45
N VAL A 68 -3.32 -0.73 -22.28
CA VAL A 68 -2.27 -0.22 -21.40
C VAL A 68 -2.92 0.19 -20.08
N VAL A 69 -2.54 -0.48 -19.01
CA VAL A 69 -3.04 -0.19 -17.64
C VAL A 69 -1.93 0.43 -16.81
N ARG A 70 -2.20 1.57 -16.21
CA ARG A 70 -1.31 2.21 -15.23
C ARG A 70 -2.08 2.47 -13.95
N SER A 71 -1.50 2.12 -12.82
CA SER A 71 -2.06 2.51 -11.53
C SER A 71 -1.01 3.15 -10.65
N THR A 72 -1.46 4.07 -9.81
CA THR A 72 -0.64 4.71 -8.80
C THR A 72 -1.43 4.75 -7.50
N MET A 73 -0.76 4.48 -6.41
CA MET A 73 -1.27 4.60 -5.06
C MET A 73 -0.20 5.27 -4.20
N ALA A 74 -0.59 6.25 -3.40
CA ALA A 74 0.25 6.82 -2.37
C ALA A 74 -0.55 7.00 -1.08
N LEU A 75 0.09 6.72 0.04
CA LEU A 75 -0.52 6.79 1.36
C LEU A 75 0.48 7.32 2.38
N GLU A 76 0.11 8.37 3.08
CA GLU A 76 0.85 8.97 4.17
C GLU A 76 0.27 8.54 5.50
N TYR A 77 1.13 8.10 6.41
CA TYR A 77 0.83 7.81 7.81
C TYR A 77 1.42 8.88 8.70
N ARG A 78 0.63 9.36 9.65
CA ARG A 78 1.08 10.19 10.77
C ARG A 78 0.68 9.53 12.08
N ALA A 79 1.59 9.48 13.02
CA ALA A 79 1.38 8.81 14.30
C ALA A 79 0.82 7.37 14.16
N GLY A 80 1.32 6.61 13.15
CA GLY A 80 0.91 5.25 12.88
C GLY A 80 -0.48 5.07 12.25
N ARG A 81 -1.15 6.14 11.81
CA ARG A 81 -2.50 6.10 11.20
C ARG A 81 -2.51 6.72 9.81
N PRO A 82 -3.35 6.23 8.88
CA PRO A 82 -3.57 6.88 7.59
C PRO A 82 -3.99 8.34 7.76
N PHE A 83 -3.32 9.24 7.05
CA PHE A 83 -3.53 10.69 7.16
C PHE A 83 -3.95 11.32 5.84
N ALA A 84 -3.29 10.98 4.76
CA ALA A 84 -3.61 11.43 3.41
C ALA A 84 -3.26 10.32 2.42
N GLY A 85 -3.97 10.26 1.30
CA GLY A 85 -3.65 9.28 0.27
C GLY A 85 -4.49 9.46 -0.97
N PHE A 86 -4.03 8.86 -2.05
CA PHE A 86 -4.77 8.80 -3.30
C PHE A 86 -4.48 7.52 -4.06
N THR A 87 -5.42 7.14 -4.92
CA THR A 87 -5.20 6.14 -5.96
C THR A 87 -5.65 6.68 -7.31
N SER A 88 -5.06 6.18 -8.39
CA SER A 88 -5.56 6.39 -9.73
C SER A 88 -5.35 5.15 -10.58
N LEU A 89 -6.28 4.88 -11.48
CA LEU A 89 -6.22 3.83 -12.49
C LEU A 89 -6.49 4.45 -13.86
N HIS A 90 -5.53 4.31 -14.77
CA HIS A 90 -5.65 4.75 -16.15
C HIS A 90 -5.68 3.55 -17.08
N LEU A 91 -6.57 3.60 -18.07
CA LEU A 91 -6.66 2.64 -19.15
C LEU A 91 -6.47 3.39 -20.48
N ASN A 92 -5.42 3.02 -21.22
CA ASN A 92 -5.04 3.69 -22.48
C ASN A 92 -4.91 5.22 -22.33
N GLY A 93 -4.35 5.67 -21.20
CA GLY A 93 -4.18 7.08 -20.86
C GLY A 93 -5.40 7.77 -20.26
N SER A 94 -6.60 7.19 -20.36
CA SER A 94 -7.83 7.76 -19.78
C SER A 94 -8.01 7.32 -18.33
N LEU A 95 -8.34 8.27 -17.44
CA LEU A 95 -8.67 7.97 -16.05
C LEU A 95 -9.94 7.11 -15.98
N ARG A 96 -9.87 5.97 -15.32
CA ARG A 96 -10.97 5.03 -15.14
C ARG A 96 -11.48 5.00 -13.71
N ASP A 97 -10.56 5.15 -12.76
CA ASP A 97 -10.89 5.11 -11.35
C ASP A 97 -9.92 5.99 -10.58
N SER A 98 -10.38 6.62 -9.54
CA SER A 98 -9.54 7.38 -8.61
C SER A 98 -10.21 7.50 -7.25
N SER A 99 -9.39 7.62 -6.24
CA SER A 99 -9.86 7.92 -4.89
C SER A 99 -8.83 8.78 -4.19
N PHE A 100 -9.25 9.58 -3.25
CA PHE A 100 -8.35 10.31 -2.37
C PHE A 100 -8.95 10.48 -0.98
N MET A 101 -8.09 10.66 -0.01
CA MET A 101 -8.47 11.04 1.35
C MET A 101 -7.50 12.04 1.93
N ARG A 102 -8.00 12.84 2.85
CA ARG A 102 -7.21 13.76 3.66
C ARG A 102 -7.82 13.96 5.03
N ASN A 103 -7.00 13.87 6.05
CA ASN A 103 -7.41 14.22 7.41
C ASN A 103 -7.52 15.74 7.56
N MET A 104 -8.68 16.21 7.99
CA MET A 104 -8.95 17.60 8.32
C MET A 104 -9.57 17.64 9.71
N ALA A 105 -8.82 18.17 10.68
CA ALA A 105 -9.25 18.30 12.08
C ALA A 105 -9.75 16.97 12.70
N GLY A 106 -9.05 15.86 12.46
CA GLY A 106 -9.38 14.55 13.02
C GLY A 106 -10.42 13.74 12.26
N THR A 107 -10.95 14.28 11.18
CA THR A 107 -11.90 13.57 10.29
C THR A 107 -11.27 13.37 8.92
N LEU A 108 -11.34 12.16 8.40
CA LEU A 108 -10.91 11.85 7.03
C LEU A 108 -12.04 12.20 6.06
N ASN A 109 -11.75 13.13 5.15
CA ASN A 109 -12.60 13.44 4.01
C ASN A 109 -12.16 12.54 2.86
N CYS A 110 -13.07 11.72 2.36
CA CYS A 110 -12.84 10.72 1.33
C CYS A 110 -13.63 11.03 0.06
N PHE A 111 -13.01 10.75 -1.07
CA PHE A 111 -13.63 10.76 -2.38
C PHE A 111 -13.33 9.46 -3.10
N VAL A 112 -14.33 8.89 -3.77
CA VAL A 112 -14.18 7.74 -4.68
C VAL A 112 -14.91 8.06 -5.98
N HIS A 113 -14.17 8.00 -7.07
CA HIS A 113 -14.70 8.23 -8.42
C HIS A 113 -15.91 7.32 -8.72
N PRO A 114 -16.95 7.79 -9.43
CA PRO A 114 -17.01 9.09 -10.11
C PRO A 114 -17.50 10.25 -9.24
N LYS A 115 -18.15 10.01 -8.11
CA LYS A 115 -18.81 11.09 -7.35
C LYS A 115 -19.11 10.78 -5.88
N GLU A 116 -18.58 9.69 -5.33
CA GLU A 116 -18.86 9.34 -3.93
C GLU A 116 -17.99 10.18 -3.00
N HIS A 117 -18.62 10.99 -2.14
CA HIS A 117 -17.98 11.77 -1.08
C HIS A 117 -18.52 11.33 0.26
N PHE A 118 -17.64 11.09 1.21
CA PHE A 118 -18.01 10.74 2.58
C PHE A 118 -16.89 11.06 3.57
N THR A 119 -17.21 10.97 4.83
CA THR A 119 -16.25 11.14 5.92
C THR A 119 -16.15 9.85 6.72
N MET A 120 -14.96 9.57 7.24
CA MET A 120 -14.75 8.51 8.21
C MET A 120 -13.88 9.01 9.38
N LYS A 121 -14.13 8.49 10.58
CA LYS A 121 -13.40 8.94 11.78
C LYS A 121 -12.04 8.27 11.88
N GLU A 122 -11.97 6.96 11.76
CA GLU A 122 -10.73 6.20 11.96
C GLU A 122 -10.68 5.00 11.01
N PRO A 123 -9.85 5.05 9.95
CA PRO A 123 -9.57 3.88 9.15
C PRO A 123 -8.66 2.92 9.92
N ASN A 124 -8.68 1.65 9.54
CA ASN A 124 -7.72 0.68 10.06
C ASN A 124 -6.28 1.18 9.85
N ALA A 125 -5.42 0.96 10.85
CA ALA A 125 -3.99 1.27 10.74
C ALA A 125 -3.26 0.35 9.74
N TRP A 126 -3.86 -0.77 9.33
CA TRP A 126 -3.38 -1.62 8.26
C TRP A 126 -4.05 -1.25 6.95
N SER A 127 -3.26 -1.14 5.89
CA SER A 127 -3.73 -0.80 4.54
C SER A 127 -3.15 -1.75 3.51
N THR A 128 -3.75 -1.78 2.29
CA THR A 128 -3.24 -2.62 1.22
C THR A 128 -1.84 -2.19 0.77
N ALA A 129 -1.48 -0.91 0.87
CA ALA A 129 -0.12 -0.43 0.63
C ALA A 129 0.90 -1.03 1.61
N ARG A 130 0.54 -1.11 2.90
CA ARG A 130 1.38 -1.71 3.93
C ARG A 130 1.58 -3.21 3.72
N MET A 131 0.58 -3.91 3.20
CA MET A 131 0.62 -5.35 2.91
C MET A 131 1.68 -5.75 1.87
N TYR A 132 2.21 -4.84 1.07
CA TYR A 132 3.36 -5.12 0.22
C TYR A 132 4.64 -5.38 1.01
N PHE A 133 4.75 -4.83 2.22
CA PHE A 133 5.97 -4.84 3.05
C PHE A 133 5.89 -5.73 4.28
N GLU A 134 4.68 -5.98 4.78
CA GLU A 134 4.46 -6.68 6.05
C GLU A 134 3.29 -7.65 5.93
N GLU A 135 3.41 -8.83 6.53
CA GLU A 135 2.32 -9.79 6.65
C GLU A 135 1.29 -9.31 7.67
N PRO A 136 -0.01 -9.26 7.33
CA PRO A 136 -1.07 -8.73 8.20
C PRO A 136 -1.51 -9.74 9.27
N VAL A 137 -0.56 -10.23 10.07
CA VAL A 137 -0.83 -11.21 11.14
C VAL A 137 -1.80 -10.62 12.16
N GLY A 138 -2.85 -11.39 12.50
CA GLY A 138 -3.87 -10.97 13.47
C GLY A 138 -4.87 -9.93 12.97
N GLN A 139 -4.77 -9.48 11.71
CA GLN A 139 -5.73 -8.54 11.15
C GLN A 139 -6.95 -9.27 10.56
N SER A 140 -8.15 -8.80 10.91
CA SER A 140 -9.43 -9.26 10.34
C SER A 140 -10.01 -8.29 9.31
N THR A 141 -9.48 -7.06 9.26
CA THR A 141 -9.83 -6.03 8.28
C THR A 141 -8.59 -5.25 7.89
N VAL A 142 -8.60 -4.67 6.69
CA VAL A 142 -7.58 -3.72 6.23
C VAL A 142 -8.24 -2.58 5.46
N PHE A 143 -7.65 -1.40 5.56
CA PHE A 143 -8.06 -0.25 4.75
C PHE A 143 -7.66 -0.46 3.29
N VAL A 144 -8.62 -0.30 2.38
CA VAL A 144 -8.41 -0.44 0.93
C VAL A 144 -8.50 0.93 0.29
N GLU A 145 -7.40 1.43 -0.19
CA GLU A 145 -7.25 2.79 -0.70
C GLU A 145 -8.13 3.07 -1.93
N SER A 146 -8.33 2.08 -2.80
CA SER A 146 -9.12 2.25 -4.02
C SER A 146 -10.63 2.43 -3.77
N VAL A 147 -11.11 2.04 -2.59
CA VAL A 147 -12.52 2.19 -2.18
C VAL A 147 -12.67 3.05 -0.92
N MET A 148 -11.55 3.51 -0.35
CA MET A 148 -11.49 4.32 0.88
C MET A 148 -12.29 3.73 2.04
N ARG A 149 -12.21 2.42 2.25
CA ARG A 149 -12.98 1.69 3.29
C ARG A 149 -12.17 0.55 3.89
N ASP A 150 -12.49 0.21 5.13
CA ASP A 150 -12.03 -1.02 5.73
C ASP A 150 -12.77 -2.21 5.11
N CYS A 151 -12.01 -3.20 4.64
CA CYS A 151 -12.51 -4.39 3.98
C CYS A 151 -12.11 -5.65 4.76
N PRO A 152 -12.98 -6.68 4.81
CA PRO A 152 -12.68 -7.92 5.50
C PRO A 152 -11.44 -8.62 4.93
N LEU A 153 -10.57 -9.07 5.83
CA LEU A 153 -9.41 -9.89 5.54
C LEU A 153 -9.53 -11.21 6.28
N THR A 154 -9.51 -12.32 5.57
CA THR A 154 -9.61 -13.66 6.13
C THR A 154 -8.31 -14.42 5.91
N ARG A 155 -7.70 -14.93 6.97
CA ARG A 155 -6.58 -15.88 6.88
C ARG A 155 -7.16 -17.26 6.59
N THR A 156 -6.80 -17.84 5.44
CA THR A 156 -7.32 -19.15 4.99
C THR A 156 -6.32 -20.30 5.20
N ALA A 157 -5.03 -19.98 5.26
CA ALA A 157 -3.95 -20.90 5.59
C ALA A 157 -2.76 -20.09 6.16
N GLU A 158 -1.69 -20.78 6.53
CA GLU A 158 -0.45 -20.12 6.93
C GLU A 158 0.08 -19.26 5.76
N GLY A 159 0.33 -17.96 6.05
CA GLY A 159 0.79 -16.99 5.04
C GLY A 159 -0.22 -16.70 3.92
N VAL A 160 -1.49 -17.15 3.99
CA VAL A 160 -2.49 -16.94 2.93
C VAL A 160 -3.68 -16.14 3.44
N TYR A 161 -3.91 -14.99 2.81
CA TYR A 161 -4.98 -14.06 3.18
C TYR A 161 -5.87 -13.73 1.99
N VAL A 162 -7.18 -13.74 2.20
CA VAL A 162 -8.19 -13.33 1.22
C VAL A 162 -8.77 -12.00 1.65
N LEU A 163 -8.57 -10.98 0.83
CA LEU A 163 -9.16 -9.65 0.98
C LEU A 163 -10.44 -9.59 0.16
N SER A 164 -11.57 -9.35 0.83
CA SER A 164 -12.88 -9.22 0.20
C SER A 164 -13.24 -7.75 0.04
N MET A 165 -13.54 -7.32 -1.18
CA MET A 165 -13.85 -5.94 -1.53
C MET A 165 -15.28 -5.80 -2.07
N PRO A 166 -15.87 -4.58 -2.09
CA PRO A 166 -17.16 -4.32 -2.70
C PRO A 166 -17.26 -4.84 -4.14
N GLY A 167 -18.46 -5.24 -4.58
CA GLY A 167 -18.70 -5.75 -5.92
C GLY A 167 -18.20 -7.18 -6.14
N LYS A 168 -18.14 -8.00 -5.09
CA LYS A 168 -17.67 -9.41 -5.12
C LYS A 168 -16.23 -9.56 -5.65
N LYS A 169 -15.41 -8.53 -5.51
CA LYS A 169 -13.99 -8.57 -5.87
C LYS A 169 -13.18 -9.16 -4.72
N SER A 170 -12.17 -9.96 -5.03
CA SER A 170 -11.23 -10.45 -4.03
C SER A 170 -9.80 -10.43 -4.53
N ASN A 171 -8.87 -10.31 -3.60
CA ASN A 171 -7.44 -10.52 -3.85
C ASN A 171 -6.94 -11.58 -2.86
N ILE A 172 -6.03 -12.46 -3.32
CA ILE A 172 -5.38 -13.44 -2.46
C ILE A 172 -3.92 -13.04 -2.32
N TYR A 173 -3.48 -12.80 -1.09
CA TYR A 173 -2.10 -12.47 -0.74
C TYR A 173 -1.41 -13.70 -0.19
N ARG A 174 -0.20 -14.00 -0.69
CA ARG A 174 0.61 -15.15 -0.26
C ARG A 174 1.94 -14.66 0.29
N TYR A 175 2.19 -14.99 1.55
CA TYR A 175 3.42 -14.67 2.27
C TYR A 175 4.23 -15.91 2.53
N LYS A 176 5.54 -15.76 2.58
CA LYS A 176 6.50 -16.74 3.08
C LYS A 176 7.53 -16.00 3.93
N ASP A 177 7.75 -16.48 5.15
CA ASP A 177 8.67 -15.87 6.11
C ASP A 177 8.38 -14.37 6.36
N GLY A 178 7.08 -14.00 6.45
CA GLY A 178 6.61 -12.63 6.63
C GLY A 178 6.72 -11.73 5.39
N LEU A 179 7.23 -12.24 4.27
CA LEU A 179 7.45 -11.49 3.03
C LEU A 179 6.40 -11.83 1.98
N LEU A 180 5.76 -10.81 1.39
CA LEU A 180 4.81 -10.99 0.29
C LEU A 180 5.52 -11.63 -0.91
N GLN A 181 5.03 -12.78 -1.35
CA GLN A 181 5.53 -13.52 -2.51
C GLN A 181 4.66 -13.32 -3.74
N ALA A 182 3.33 -13.33 -3.55
CA ALA A 182 2.41 -13.17 -4.65
C ALA A 182 1.10 -12.51 -4.22
N VAL A 183 0.45 -11.83 -5.18
CA VAL A 183 -0.95 -11.38 -5.07
C VAL A 183 -1.71 -11.89 -6.28
N GLU A 184 -2.76 -12.67 -6.04
CA GLU A 184 -3.70 -13.07 -7.09
C GLU A 184 -4.85 -12.06 -7.12
N VAL A 185 -5.12 -11.53 -8.29
CA VAL A 185 -6.16 -10.52 -8.53
C VAL A 185 -7.13 -11.08 -9.54
N ASP A 186 -8.35 -11.38 -9.09
CA ASP A 186 -9.42 -11.82 -9.97
C ASP A 186 -10.35 -10.64 -10.31
N ARG A 187 -10.51 -10.37 -11.58
CA ARG A 187 -11.41 -9.37 -12.12
C ARG A 187 -12.22 -10.01 -13.25
N MET A 188 -13.45 -9.65 -13.38
CA MET A 188 -14.51 -10.25 -14.21
C MET A 188 -14.05 -10.89 -15.53
N PHE A 189 -12.99 -10.39 -16.15
CA PHE A 189 -12.48 -10.88 -17.45
C PHE A 189 -10.99 -11.22 -17.45
N VAL A 190 -10.27 -10.96 -16.35
CA VAL A 190 -8.81 -11.12 -16.30
C VAL A 190 -8.37 -11.59 -14.93
N LYS A 191 -7.68 -12.72 -14.89
CA LYS A 191 -6.95 -13.18 -13.70
C LYS A 191 -5.47 -12.80 -13.86
N LEU A 192 -4.96 -12.03 -12.91
CA LEU A 192 -3.56 -11.61 -12.86
C LEU A 192 -2.89 -12.15 -11.61
N VAL A 193 -1.60 -12.43 -11.73
CA VAL A 193 -0.76 -12.80 -10.59
C VAL A 193 0.44 -11.86 -10.54
N PHE A 194 0.59 -11.17 -9.42
CA PHE A 194 1.77 -10.37 -9.13
C PHE A 194 2.76 -11.26 -8.37
N LYS A 195 3.98 -11.40 -8.85
CA LYS A 195 5.01 -12.23 -8.21
C LYS A 195 6.18 -11.34 -7.82
N ARG A 196 6.71 -11.55 -6.63
CA ARG A 196 7.92 -10.85 -6.17
C ARG A 196 9.06 -11.11 -7.16
N ALA A 197 9.78 -10.03 -7.54
CA ALA A 197 10.93 -10.08 -8.42
C ALA A 197 12.21 -10.47 -7.66
#